data_c3f6bdaa0a7bc83b4e3e3d5d7348f809
#
_entry.id   c3f6bdaa0a7bc83b4e3e3d5d7348f809
#
_cell.length_a   1.000
_cell.length_b   1.000
_cell.length_c   1.000
_cell.angle_alpha   90.00
_cell.angle_beta   90.00
_cell.angle_gamma   90.00
#
_symmetry.space_group_name_H-M   'P 1'
#
loop_
_entity.id
_entity.type
_entity.pdbx_description
1 polymer ?
#
loop_
_entity_poly.entity_id
_entity_poly.type
_entity_poly.pdbx_seq_one_letter_code
_entity_poly.pdbx_strand_id
1 'polypeptide(L)' 'MRIELDNREKQLIQKYWCVASKDMQTQLLNRRRKTLDIADEELQDLVGYFAAECNHCRSKKLAAELDELCDRLECEL' A
#
# COMPACT_ATOMS: atom_id res chain seq x y z
N MET A 1 -0.04 -14.40 0.21
CA MET A 1 -1.38 -13.79 0.09
C MET A 1 -1.44 -12.90 -1.14
N ARG A 2 -2.53 -12.93 -1.86
CA ARG A 2 -2.72 -12.09 -3.05
C ARG A 2 -3.87 -11.12 -2.81
N ILE A 3 -3.60 -9.83 -2.99
CA ILE A 3 -4.59 -8.77 -2.81
C ILE A 3 -4.82 -8.03 -4.13
N GLU A 4 -6.03 -7.51 -4.32
CA GLU A 4 -6.35 -6.71 -5.50
C GLU A 4 -6.10 -5.24 -5.23
N LEU A 5 -5.41 -4.58 -6.16
CA LEU A 5 -5.08 -3.15 -6.07
C LEU A 5 -5.25 -2.52 -7.44
N ASP A 6 -5.82 -1.33 -7.49
CA ASP A 6 -5.83 -0.54 -8.71
C ASP A 6 -4.52 0.23 -8.88
N ASN A 7 -4.37 0.90 -10.04
CA ASN A 7 -3.14 1.62 -10.35
C ASN A 7 -2.88 2.77 -9.37
N ARG A 8 -3.94 3.43 -8.92
CA ARG A 8 -3.82 4.54 -7.95
C ARG A 8 -3.31 4.03 -6.60
N GLU A 9 -3.85 2.92 -6.14
CA GLU A 9 -3.42 2.29 -4.89
C GLU A 9 -1.96 1.85 -4.96
N LYS A 10 -1.55 1.26 -6.09
CA LYS A 10 -0.16 0.87 -6.32
C LYS A 10 0.78 2.08 -6.31
N GLN A 11 0.36 3.19 -6.92
CA GLN A 11 1.14 4.42 -6.91
C GLN A 11 1.34 4.95 -5.49
N LEU A 12 0.31 4.93 -4.67
CA LEU A 12 0.40 5.36 -3.28
C LEU A 12 1.37 4.49 -2.49
N ILE A 13 1.28 3.18 -2.65
CA ILE A 13 2.20 2.25 -1.99
C ILE A 13 3.64 2.52 -2.43
N GLN A 14 3.86 2.65 -3.73
CA GLN A 14 5.18 2.91 -4.29
C GLN A 14 5.78 4.21 -3.78
N LYS A 15 4.95 5.24 -3.64
CA LYS A 15 5.39 6.56 -3.20
C LYS A 15 5.76 6.59 -1.72
N TYR A 16 4.99 5.93 -0.88
CA TYR A 16 5.13 6.05 0.57
C TYR A 16 5.82 4.88 1.24
N TRP A 17 5.84 3.70 0.64
CA TRP A 17 6.48 2.52 1.22
C TRP A 17 7.91 2.38 0.71
N CYS A 18 8.83 3.09 1.36
CA CYS A 18 10.23 3.18 0.92
C CYS A 18 11.05 1.92 1.20
N VAL A 19 10.55 1.03 2.06
CA VAL A 19 11.28 -0.18 2.48
C VAL A 19 10.86 -1.44 1.72
N ALA A 20 10.11 -1.27 0.64
CA ALA A 20 9.66 -2.40 -0.18
C ALA A 20 10.86 -3.14 -0.79
N SER A 21 10.80 -4.48 -0.78
CA SER A 21 11.81 -5.31 -1.44
C SER A 21 11.80 -5.07 -2.96
N LYS A 22 12.86 -5.50 -3.65
CA LYS A 22 12.94 -5.37 -5.12
C LYS A 22 11.78 -6.09 -5.82
N ASP A 23 11.44 -7.28 -5.33
CA ASP A 23 10.34 -8.07 -5.85
C ASP A 23 9.02 -7.31 -5.73
N MET A 24 8.79 -6.72 -4.57
CA MET A 24 7.61 -5.91 -4.29
C MET A 24 7.56 -4.68 -5.19
N GLN A 25 8.70 -3.99 -5.36
CA GLN A 25 8.80 -2.83 -6.24
C GLN A 25 8.49 -3.19 -7.69
N THR A 26 8.97 -4.33 -8.16
CA THR A 26 8.69 -4.84 -9.51
C THR A 26 7.20 -5.06 -9.71
N GLN A 27 6.54 -5.68 -8.74
CA GLN A 27 5.09 -5.89 -8.79
C GLN A 27 4.32 -4.57 -8.81
N LEU A 28 4.73 -3.60 -8.01
CA LEU A 28 4.09 -2.29 -7.93
C LEU A 28 4.25 -1.49 -9.22
N LEU A 29 5.35 -1.66 -9.93
CA LEU A 29 5.60 -0.99 -11.22
C LEU A 29 4.84 -1.62 -12.38
N ASN A 30 4.35 -2.84 -12.23
CA ASN A 30 3.64 -3.54 -13.28
C ASN A 30 2.18 -3.04 -13.37
N ARG A 31 1.92 -2.13 -14.29
CA ARG A 31 0.59 -1.51 -14.48
C ARG A 31 -0.45 -2.48 -15.05
N ARG A 32 -0.03 -3.55 -15.68
CA ARG A 32 -0.94 -4.56 -16.26
C ARG A 32 -1.51 -5.48 -15.20
N ARG A 33 -0.80 -5.65 -14.10
CA ARG A 33 -1.19 -6.55 -13.02
C ARG A 33 -1.97 -5.77 -11.97
N LYS A 34 -3.21 -6.18 -11.71
CA LYS A 34 -4.09 -5.56 -10.70
C LYS A 34 -4.04 -6.28 -9.37
N THR A 35 -3.06 -7.13 -9.16
CA THR A 35 -2.89 -7.90 -7.93
C THR A 35 -1.47 -7.71 -7.38
N LEU A 36 -1.33 -7.95 -6.10
CA LEU A 36 -0.05 -7.88 -5.40
C LEU A 36 0.09 -9.13 -4.54
N ASP A 37 1.16 -9.89 -4.76
CA ASP A 37 1.51 -11.02 -3.91
C ASP A 37 2.40 -10.51 -2.77
N ILE A 38 1.91 -10.63 -1.55
CA ILE A 38 2.57 -10.08 -0.37
C ILE A 38 2.44 -11.07 0.80
N ALA A 39 3.50 -11.23 1.58
CA ALA A 39 3.46 -12.05 2.79
C ALA A 39 2.71 -11.32 3.90
N ASP A 40 2.11 -12.05 4.83
CA ASP A 40 1.35 -11.47 5.94
C ASP A 40 2.20 -10.48 6.75
N GLU A 41 3.45 -10.81 7.00
CA GLU A 41 4.37 -9.95 7.73
C GLU A 41 4.64 -8.64 6.99
N GLU A 42 4.82 -8.73 5.68
CA GLU A 42 5.02 -7.55 4.83
C GLU A 42 3.76 -6.68 4.80
N LEU A 43 2.61 -7.31 4.76
CA LEU A 43 1.33 -6.59 4.77
C LEU A 43 1.13 -5.84 6.09
N GLN A 44 1.47 -6.47 7.21
CA GLN A 44 1.42 -5.82 8.52
C GLN A 44 2.34 -4.59 8.58
N ASP A 45 3.55 -4.72 8.05
CA ASP A 45 4.50 -3.61 7.96
C ASP A 45 3.94 -2.48 7.12
N LEU A 46 3.37 -2.81 5.97
CA LEU A 46 2.78 -1.83 5.06
C LEU A 46 1.63 -1.07 5.71
N VAL A 47 0.73 -1.78 6.39
CA VAL A 47 -0.39 -1.18 7.10
C VAL A 47 0.11 -0.23 8.20
N GLY A 48 1.09 -0.67 8.99
CA GLY A 48 1.69 0.16 10.03
C GLY A 48 2.34 1.42 9.46
N TYR A 49 3.04 1.29 8.34
CA TYR A 49 3.69 2.40 7.66
C TYR A 49 2.66 3.43 7.17
N PHE A 50 1.59 2.96 6.55
CA PHE A 50 0.53 3.84 6.06
C PHE A 50 -0.23 4.53 7.19
N ALA A 51 -0.47 3.85 8.29
CA ALA A 51 -1.09 4.46 9.46
C ALA A 51 -0.26 5.64 9.97
N ALA A 52 1.06 5.47 10.03
CA ALA A 52 1.97 6.54 10.43
C ALA A 52 1.95 7.69 9.42
N GLU A 53 1.99 7.40 8.12
CA GLU A 53 1.94 8.43 7.08
C GLU A 53 0.63 9.20 7.10
N CYS A 54 -0.47 8.53 7.35
CA CYS A 54 -1.80 9.16 7.47
C CYS A 54 -1.81 10.20 8.59
N ASN A 55 -1.18 9.89 9.72
CA ASN A 55 -1.10 10.79 10.87
C ASN A 55 -0.22 12.02 10.61
N HIS A 56 0.75 11.91 9.70
CA HIS A 56 1.68 12.98 9.37
C HIS A 56 1.28 13.75 8.11
N CYS A 57 0.25 13.32 7.41
CA CYS A 57 -0.15 13.93 6.16
C CYS A 57 -0.88 15.25 6.39
N ARG A 58 -0.41 16.31 5.71
CA ARG A 58 -1.01 17.65 5.82
C ARG A 58 -2.22 17.84 4.91
N SER A 59 -2.30 17.06 3.84
CA SER A 59 -3.43 17.12 2.92
C SER A 59 -4.56 16.24 3.41
N LYS A 60 -5.72 16.81 3.67
CA LYS A 60 -6.91 16.06 4.10
C LYS A 60 -7.36 15.06 3.04
N LYS A 61 -7.27 15.43 1.77
CA LYS A 61 -7.64 14.56 0.66
C LYS A 61 -6.71 13.35 0.56
N LEU A 62 -5.42 13.57 0.65
CA LEU A 62 -4.43 12.49 0.60
C LEU A 62 -4.52 11.60 1.84
N ALA A 63 -4.71 12.19 3.01
CA ALA A 63 -4.90 11.45 4.25
C ALA A 63 -6.13 10.52 4.16
N ALA A 64 -7.22 10.99 3.56
CA ALA A 64 -8.42 10.18 3.35
C ALA A 64 -8.14 9.01 2.40
N GLU A 65 -7.40 9.23 1.31
CA GLU A 65 -7.02 8.17 0.37
C GLU A 65 -6.15 7.10 1.06
N LEU A 66 -5.17 7.53 1.86
CA LEU A 66 -4.29 6.62 2.60
C LEU A 66 -5.06 5.83 3.66
N ASP A 67 -5.99 6.49 4.33
CA ASP A 67 -6.83 5.86 5.35
C ASP A 67 -7.73 4.77 4.74
N GLU A 68 -8.37 5.06 3.61
CA GLU A 68 -9.18 4.08 2.88
C GLU A 68 -8.35 2.88 2.45
N LEU A 69 -7.17 3.12 1.91
CA LEU A 69 -6.26 2.05 1.48
C LEU A 69 -5.80 1.23 2.68
N CYS A 70 -5.47 1.88 3.78
CA CYS A 70 -5.08 1.22 5.02
C CYS A 70 -6.19 0.29 5.53
N ASP A 71 -7.42 0.77 5.55
CA ASP A 71 -8.59 -0.02 5.96
C ASP A 71 -8.79 -1.25 5.08
N ARG A 72 -8.64 -1.09 3.77
CA ARG A 72 -8.75 -2.22 2.83
C ARG A 72 -7.67 -3.26 3.07
N LEU A 73 -6.43 -2.82 3.31
CA LEU A 73 -5.31 -3.71 3.58
C LEU A 73 -5.50 -4.44 4.91
N GLU A 74 -6.00 -3.77 5.93
CA GLU A 74 -6.32 -4.39 7.22
C GLU A 74 -7.37 -5.48 7.09
N CYS A 75 -8.34 -5.31 6.21
CA CYS A 75 -9.37 -6.33 5.97
C CYS A 75 -8.81 -7.63 5.39
N GLU A 76 -7.64 -7.58 4.76
CA GLU A 76 -6.97 -8.77 4.20
C GLU A 76 -6.16 -9.54 5.27
N LEU A 77 -5.92 -8.92 6.39
CA LEU A 77 -5.25 -9.56 7.51
C LEU A 77 -6.25 -10.35 8.35
#